data_26c33643decabaeff4da874330035b63
#
_entry.id   26c33643decabaeff4da874330035b63
#
_cell.length_a   1.000
_cell.length_b   1.000
_cell.length_c   1.000
_cell.angle_alpha   90.00
_cell.angle_beta   90.00
_cell.angle_gamma   90.00
#
_symmetry.space_group_name_H-M   'P 1'
#
loop_
_entity.id
_entity.type
_entity.pdbx_description
1 polymer ?
#
loop_
_entity_poly.entity_id
_entity_poly.type
_entity_poly.pdbx_seq_one_letter_code
_entity_poly.pdbx_strand_id
1 'polypeptide(L)'
;MHELDDAEIRRRLERAMRTVPRTTREVFLAHRLDHMSYGDIAERTGLSVREVERRIARAIIAMDRSLNAPPLRCWKQWLRR
;
A
#
# COMPACT_ATOMS: atom_id res chain seq x y z
N MET A 1 -12.90 -2.55 -19.96
CA MET A 1 -12.08 -2.24 -18.79
C MET A 1 -12.56 -0.98 -18.12
N HIS A 2 -12.76 -1.03 -16.82
CA HIS A 2 -13.28 0.10 -16.10
C HIS A 2 -12.17 1.08 -15.73
N GLU A 3 -12.28 2.28 -16.23
CA GLU A 3 -11.41 3.34 -15.74
C GLU A 3 -12.05 3.93 -14.48
N LEU A 4 -11.26 3.95 -13.43
CA LEU A 4 -11.70 4.59 -12.19
C LEU A 4 -11.44 6.09 -12.30
N ASP A 5 -12.38 6.91 -11.81
CA ASP A 5 -12.12 8.35 -11.75
C ASP A 5 -11.17 8.65 -10.57
N ASP A 6 -10.66 9.87 -10.53
CA ASP A 6 -9.67 10.26 -9.52
C ASP A 6 -10.23 10.14 -8.11
N ALA A 7 -11.49 10.46 -7.92
CA ALA A 7 -12.11 10.37 -6.60
C ALA A 7 -12.19 8.93 -6.12
N GLU A 8 -12.53 8.01 -7.03
CA GLU A 8 -12.62 6.60 -6.69
C GLU A 8 -11.24 6.01 -6.38
N ILE A 9 -10.24 6.37 -7.17
CA ILE A 9 -8.86 5.94 -6.92
C ILE A 9 -8.42 6.42 -5.54
N ARG A 10 -8.67 7.67 -5.22
CA ARG A 10 -8.30 8.25 -3.93
C ARG A 10 -8.97 7.50 -2.79
N ARG A 11 -10.26 7.22 -2.89
CA ARG A 11 -10.99 6.49 -1.84
C ARG A 11 -10.41 5.11 -1.63
N ARG A 12 -10.06 4.41 -2.71
CA ARG A 12 -9.48 3.08 -2.61
C ARG A 12 -8.10 3.11 -1.98
N LEU A 13 -7.28 4.09 -2.34
CA LEU A 13 -5.97 4.24 -1.75
C LEU A 13 -6.04 4.58 -0.26
N GLU A 14 -6.95 5.49 0.11
CA GLU A 14 -7.15 5.82 1.51
C GLU A 14 -7.62 4.62 2.32
N ARG A 15 -8.53 3.83 1.75
CA ARG A 15 -8.99 2.60 2.39
C ARG A 15 -7.86 1.61 2.57
N ALA A 16 -7.03 1.44 1.54
CA ALA A 16 -5.89 0.56 1.62
C ALA A 16 -4.91 1.01 2.70
N MET A 17 -4.67 2.32 2.78
CA MET A 17 -3.77 2.86 3.79
C MET A 17 -4.27 2.61 5.21
N ARG A 18 -5.57 2.52 5.40
CA ARG A 18 -6.14 2.21 6.73
C ARG A 18 -5.95 0.76 7.13
N THR A 19 -5.73 -0.13 6.16
CA THR A 19 -5.55 -1.55 6.45
C THR A 19 -4.12 -1.91 6.82
N VAL A 20 -3.17 -1.01 6.62
CA VAL A 20 -1.77 -1.27 6.96
C VAL A 20 -1.43 -0.59 8.28
N PRO A 21 -0.44 -1.12 9.02
CA PRO A 21 0.01 -0.49 10.25
C PRO A 21 0.49 0.95 10.00
N ARG A 22 0.37 1.77 11.02
CA ARG A 22 0.76 3.18 10.93
C ARG A 22 2.20 3.35 10.44
N THR A 23 3.12 2.58 10.99
CA THR A 23 4.53 2.67 10.60
C THR A 23 4.72 2.32 9.12
N THR A 24 4.02 1.31 8.65
CA THR A 24 4.06 0.92 7.24
C THR A 24 3.57 2.05 6.35
N ARG A 25 2.48 2.70 6.76
CA ARG A 25 1.93 3.83 6.03
C ARG A 25 2.90 5.00 5.99
N GLU A 26 3.52 5.32 7.12
CA GLU A 26 4.48 6.42 7.20
C GLU A 26 5.70 6.15 6.32
N VAL A 27 6.23 4.94 6.35
CA VAL A 27 7.37 4.55 5.52
C VAL A 27 7.01 4.69 4.04
N PHE A 28 5.84 4.19 3.66
CA PHE A 28 5.41 4.25 2.27
C PHE A 28 5.25 5.69 1.79
N LEU A 29 4.61 6.53 2.60
CA LEU A 29 4.39 7.93 2.23
C LEU A 29 5.69 8.71 2.16
N ALA A 30 6.63 8.44 3.05
CA ALA A 30 7.93 9.09 2.99
C ALA A 30 8.64 8.79 1.67
N HIS A 31 8.58 7.55 1.23
CA HIS A 31 9.19 7.16 -0.03
C HIS A 31 8.48 7.79 -1.22
N ARG A 32 7.15 7.77 -1.23
CA ARG A 32 6.37 8.22 -2.39
C ARG A 32 6.23 9.73 -2.49
N LEU A 33 5.99 10.40 -1.37
CA LEU A 33 5.73 11.84 -1.37
C LEU A 33 7.00 12.66 -1.16
N ASP A 34 7.85 12.23 -0.27
CA ASP A 34 9.07 12.96 0.07
C ASP A 34 10.28 12.50 -0.73
N HIS A 35 10.10 11.48 -1.56
CA HIS A 35 11.15 10.91 -2.39
C HIS A 35 12.38 10.47 -1.60
N MET A 36 12.17 10.02 -0.38
CA MET A 36 13.26 9.56 0.46
C MET A 36 13.73 8.19 0.01
N SER A 37 15.04 7.99 0.06
CA SER A 37 15.61 6.68 -0.24
C SER A 37 15.30 5.71 0.91
N TYR A 38 15.41 4.42 0.64
CA TYR A 38 15.23 3.41 1.69
C TYR A 38 16.23 3.59 2.82
N GLY A 39 17.47 3.96 2.48
CA GLY A 39 18.49 4.23 3.49
C GLY A 39 18.13 5.39 4.39
N ASP A 40 17.62 6.48 3.82
CA ASP A 40 17.20 7.64 4.57
C ASP A 40 16.02 7.32 5.49
N ILE A 41 15.07 6.56 4.99
CA ILE A 41 13.93 6.13 5.80
C ILE A 41 14.38 5.24 6.94
N ALA A 42 15.28 4.31 6.66
CA ALA A 42 15.82 3.42 7.68
C ALA A 42 16.50 4.23 8.80
N GLU A 43 17.27 5.24 8.42
CA GLU A 43 17.96 6.08 9.37
C GLU A 43 16.99 6.85 10.25
N ARG A 44 15.95 7.41 9.65
CA ARG A 44 14.95 8.20 10.39
C ARG A 44 14.05 7.37 11.29
N THR A 45 13.72 6.16 10.87
CA THR A 45 12.78 5.33 11.61
C THR A 45 13.45 4.38 12.60
N GLY A 46 14.76 4.18 12.47
CA GLY A 46 15.44 3.16 13.26
C GLY A 46 15.26 1.75 12.73
N LEU A 47 14.60 1.59 11.60
CA LEU A 47 14.41 0.29 10.96
C LEU A 47 15.62 -0.03 10.08
N SER A 48 15.82 -1.32 9.79
CA SER A 48 16.80 -1.72 8.81
C SER A 48 16.27 -1.44 7.40
N VAL A 49 17.17 -1.32 6.42
CA VAL A 49 16.76 -1.15 5.03
C VAL A 49 15.87 -2.31 4.58
N ARG A 50 16.20 -3.52 4.98
CA ARG A 50 15.39 -4.69 4.65
C ARG A 50 13.98 -4.58 5.20
N GLU A 51 13.82 -4.08 6.42
CA GLU A 51 12.51 -3.88 7.00
C GLU A 51 11.73 -2.77 6.29
N VAL A 52 12.41 -1.70 5.89
CA VAL A 52 11.80 -0.64 5.09
C VAL A 52 11.27 -1.20 3.77
N GLU A 53 12.09 -2.00 3.08
CA GLU A 53 11.67 -2.63 1.84
C GLU A 53 10.44 -3.51 2.04
N ARG A 54 10.44 -4.29 3.10
CA ARG A 54 9.32 -5.18 3.42
C ARG A 54 8.04 -4.41 3.68
N ARG A 55 8.12 -3.31 4.39
CA ARG A 55 6.94 -2.48 4.70
C ARG A 55 6.41 -1.79 3.46
N ILE A 56 7.30 -1.30 2.60
CA ILE A 56 6.87 -0.70 1.34
C ILE A 56 6.20 -1.74 0.45
N ALA A 57 6.74 -2.94 0.38
CA ALA A 57 6.13 -4.02 -0.40
C ALA A 57 4.72 -4.36 0.12
N ARG A 58 4.54 -4.39 1.42
CA ARG A 58 3.21 -4.63 2.01
C ARG A 58 2.22 -3.54 1.64
N ALA A 59 2.66 -2.29 1.69
CA ALA A 59 1.80 -1.17 1.32
C ALA A 59 1.41 -1.25 -0.15
N ILE A 60 2.36 -1.57 -1.01
CA ILE A 60 2.09 -1.71 -2.44
C ILE A 60 1.08 -2.83 -2.69
N ILE A 61 1.25 -3.97 -2.03
CA ILE A 61 0.32 -5.10 -2.16
C ILE A 61 -1.07 -4.70 -1.69
N ALA A 62 -1.17 -3.99 -0.57
CA ALA A 62 -2.46 -3.55 -0.05
C ALA A 62 -3.15 -2.61 -1.02
N MET A 63 -2.40 -1.69 -1.61
CA MET A 63 -2.95 -0.76 -2.59
C MET A 63 -3.38 -1.47 -3.87
N ASP A 64 -2.57 -2.39 -4.34
CA ASP A 64 -2.90 -3.17 -5.53
C ASP A 64 -4.19 -3.96 -5.32
N ARG A 65 -4.33 -4.60 -4.18
CA ARG A 65 -5.57 -5.32 -3.84
C ARG A 65 -6.77 -4.40 -3.81
N SER A 66 -6.61 -3.22 -3.25
CA SER A 66 -7.70 -2.27 -3.13
C SER A 66 -8.16 -1.75 -4.49
N LEU A 67 -7.21 -1.50 -5.39
CA LEU A 67 -7.51 -0.98 -6.73
C LEU A 67 -8.05 -2.06 -7.67
N ASN A 68 -7.57 -3.29 -7.52
CA ASN A 68 -7.89 -4.37 -8.44
C ASN A 68 -8.76 -5.46 -7.82
N ALA A 69 -9.28 -5.21 -6.61
CA ALA A 69 -10.11 -6.20 -5.93
C ALA A 69 -11.36 -6.50 -6.75
N PRO A 70 -11.68 -7.78 -6.96
CA PRO A 70 -12.92 -8.14 -7.64
C PRO A 70 -14.12 -7.78 -6.77
N PRO A 71 -15.34 -7.72 -7.36
CA PRO A 71 -16.55 -7.53 -6.57
C PRO A 71 -16.65 -8.57 -5.46
N LEU A 72 -17.30 -8.21 -4.37
CA LEU A 72 -17.40 -9.04 -3.18
C LEU A 72 -17.88 -10.46 -3.49
N ARG A 73 -18.83 -10.59 -4.40
CA ARG A 73 -19.37 -11.90 -4.77
C ARG A 73 -18.35 -12.80 -5.46
N CYS A 74 -17.34 -12.23 -6.10
CA CYS A 74 -16.28 -12.99 -6.77
C CYS A 74 -15.12 -13.28 -5.84
N TRP A 75 -15.09 -12.60 -4.72
CA TRP A 75 -14.00 -12.66 -3.78
C TRP A 75 -13.81 -14.06 -3.19
N LYS A 76 -14.89 -14.70 -2.86
CA LYS A 76 -14.85 -16.06 -2.31
C LYS A 76 -14.28 -17.08 -3.30
N GLN A 77 -14.60 -16.93 -4.57
CA GLN A 77 -14.05 -17.81 -5.60
C GLN A 77 -12.55 -17.62 -5.72
N TRP A 78 -12.11 -16.40 -5.60
CA TRP A 78 -10.69 -16.07 -5.70
C TRP A 78 -9.89 -16.70 -4.56
N LEU A 79 -10.44 -16.75 -3.37
CA LEU A 79 -9.80 -17.36 -2.21
C LEU A 79 -9.74 -18.87 -2.25
N ARG A 80 -10.55 -19.50 -3.07
CA ARG A 80 -10.61 -20.97 -3.16
C ARG A 80 -9.52 -21.57 -4.02
N ARG A 81 -8.73 -20.78 -4.65
CA ARG A 81 -7.65 -21.29 -5.50
C ARG A 81 -6.41 -21.61 -4.69
#